data_60abb4a1a3f6b3e5987d869d6b9607e9
#
_entry.id   60abb4a1a3f6b3e5987d869d6b9607e9
#
_cell.length_a   1.000
_cell.length_b   1.000
_cell.length_c   1.000
_cell.angle_alpha   90.00
_cell.angle_beta   90.00
_cell.angle_gamma   90.00
#
_symmetry.space_group_name_H-M   'P 1'
#
loop_
_entity.id
_entity.type
_entity.pdbx_description
1 polymer ?
#
loop_
_entity_poly.entity_id
_entity_poly.type
_entity_poly.pdbx_seq_one_letter_code
_entity_poly.pdbx_strand_id
1 'polypeptide(L)'
;VGPRHPVTDKIPEGIEAQTHAVFSNVVAILEAANLNMSNVVDIMVFLTDMKNDFQKFNTVYSKYLEGYETTRTTIEVGALPTPISVEFKVVAKK
;
A
#
# COMPACT_ATOMS: atom_id res chain seq x y z
N VAL A 1 1.65 -6.99 0.37
CA VAL A 1 2.77 -6.04 0.52
C VAL A 1 2.50 -5.13 1.70
N GLY A 2 3.43 -5.07 2.62
CA GLY A 2 3.33 -4.26 3.81
C GLY A 2 4.36 -3.13 3.84
N PRO A 3 4.40 -2.39 4.97
CA PRO A 3 5.27 -1.22 5.11
C PRO A 3 6.68 -1.53 5.65
N ARG A 4 7.02 -2.80 5.85
CA ARG A 4 8.33 -3.16 6.40
C ARG A 4 9.44 -2.89 5.40
N HIS A 5 10.49 -2.22 5.84
CA HIS A 5 11.64 -1.93 4.97
C HIS A 5 12.37 -3.24 4.64
N PRO A 6 12.65 -3.53 3.35
CA PRO A 6 13.21 -4.83 2.95
C PRO A 6 14.65 -5.06 3.42
N VAL A 7 15.39 -4.00 3.71
CA VAL A 7 16.80 -4.11 4.16
C VAL A 7 16.92 -3.96 5.66
N THR A 8 16.33 -2.90 6.24
CA THR A 8 16.47 -2.60 7.67
C THR A 8 15.48 -3.35 8.54
N ASP A 9 14.43 -3.93 7.94
CA ASP A 9 13.36 -4.63 8.63
C ASP A 9 12.53 -3.74 9.57
N LYS A 10 12.68 -2.42 9.45
CA LYS A 10 11.96 -1.46 10.28
C LYS A 10 10.58 -1.16 9.69
N ILE A 11 9.63 -0.90 10.60
CA ILE A 11 8.28 -0.46 10.24
C ILE A 11 8.15 0.99 10.68
N PRO A 12 7.85 1.93 9.76
CA PRO A 12 7.68 3.33 10.14
C PRO A 12 6.42 3.51 11.00
N GLU A 13 6.40 4.55 11.81
CA GLU A 13 5.27 4.87 12.67
C GLU A 13 4.27 5.77 11.97
N GLY A 14 2.99 5.47 12.17
CA GLY A 14 1.90 6.26 11.66
C GLY A 14 1.45 5.83 10.27
N ILE A 15 0.15 6.06 10.00
CA ILE A 15 -0.47 5.58 8.76
C ILE A 15 0.11 6.23 7.52
N GLU A 16 0.45 7.52 7.57
CA GLU A 16 1.00 8.21 6.41
C GLU A 16 2.36 7.64 6.02
N ALA A 17 3.27 7.50 7.00
CA ALA A 17 4.60 6.95 6.75
C ALA A 17 4.52 5.50 6.31
N GLN A 18 3.63 4.71 6.90
CA GLN A 18 3.43 3.32 6.50
C GLN A 18 2.88 3.23 5.08
N THR A 19 1.96 4.10 4.69
CA THR A 19 1.40 4.10 3.33
C THR A 19 2.49 4.41 2.29
N HIS A 20 3.33 5.41 2.56
CA HIS A 20 4.48 5.69 1.69
C HIS A 20 5.40 4.47 1.58
N ALA A 21 5.66 3.80 2.69
CA ALA A 21 6.54 2.62 2.70
C ALA A 21 5.94 1.46 1.90
N VAL A 22 4.62 1.25 1.99
CA VAL A 22 3.96 0.21 1.18
C VAL A 22 4.14 0.51 -0.30
N PHE A 23 3.90 1.76 -0.74
CA PHE A 23 4.09 2.12 -2.13
C PHE A 23 5.53 1.96 -2.59
N SER A 24 6.49 2.32 -1.76
CA SER A 24 7.91 2.11 -2.06
C SER A 24 8.21 0.63 -2.32
N ASN A 25 7.64 -0.25 -1.49
CA ASN A 25 7.82 -1.70 -1.64
C ASN A 25 7.10 -2.23 -2.89
N VAL A 26 5.89 -1.71 -3.18
CA VAL A 26 5.15 -2.07 -4.40
C VAL A 26 5.95 -1.70 -5.65
N VAL A 27 6.47 -0.48 -5.70
CA VAL A 27 7.27 0.00 -6.84
C VAL A 27 8.49 -0.88 -7.04
N ALA A 28 9.20 -1.23 -5.97
CA ALA A 28 10.39 -2.08 -6.05
C ALA A 28 10.06 -3.47 -6.61
N ILE A 29 8.94 -4.05 -6.18
CA ILE A 29 8.49 -5.36 -6.67
C ILE A 29 8.12 -5.28 -8.15
N LEU A 30 7.40 -4.24 -8.55
CA LEU A 30 7.02 -4.04 -9.94
C LEU A 30 8.26 -3.87 -10.83
N GLU A 31 9.22 -3.05 -10.41
CA GLU A 31 10.46 -2.85 -11.15
C GLU A 31 11.25 -4.15 -11.32
N ALA A 32 11.29 -4.98 -10.29
CA ALA A 32 11.94 -6.29 -10.36
C ALA A 32 11.28 -7.21 -11.40
N ALA A 33 10.01 -6.99 -11.69
CA ALA A 33 9.26 -7.74 -12.71
C ALA A 33 9.22 -7.02 -14.06
N ASN A 34 9.98 -5.93 -14.23
CA ASN A 34 9.96 -5.06 -15.40
C ASN A 34 8.59 -4.44 -15.68
N LEU A 35 7.89 -4.08 -14.61
CA LEU A 35 6.58 -3.43 -14.64
C LEU A 35 6.65 -2.08 -13.93
N ASN A 36 5.59 -1.29 -14.06
CA ASN A 36 5.43 -0.03 -13.34
C ASN A 36 3.97 0.17 -12.92
N MET A 37 3.66 1.29 -12.30
CA MET A 37 2.32 1.56 -11.78
C MET A 37 1.23 1.51 -12.85
N SER A 38 1.54 1.80 -14.10
CA SER A 38 0.55 1.71 -15.19
C SER A 38 0.10 0.28 -15.48
N ASN A 39 0.83 -0.71 -15.00
CA ASN A 39 0.48 -2.13 -15.13
C ASN A 39 -0.43 -2.62 -13.99
N VAL A 40 -0.64 -1.82 -12.95
CA VAL A 40 -1.46 -2.22 -11.81
C VAL A 40 -2.94 -2.09 -12.17
N VAL A 41 -3.67 -3.20 -12.04
CA VAL A 41 -5.08 -3.30 -12.41
C VAL A 41 -5.98 -3.06 -11.20
N ASP A 42 -5.62 -3.64 -10.06
CA ASP A 42 -6.42 -3.58 -8.86
C ASP A 42 -5.55 -3.60 -7.62
N ILE A 43 -5.98 -2.86 -6.59
CA ILE A 43 -5.35 -2.87 -5.28
C ILE A 43 -6.43 -3.12 -4.23
N MET A 44 -6.21 -4.14 -3.41
CA MET A 44 -7.02 -4.35 -2.21
C MET A 44 -6.22 -3.84 -1.01
N VAL A 45 -6.83 -2.95 -0.25
CA VAL A 45 -6.21 -2.31 0.91
C VAL A 45 -6.82 -2.85 2.19
N PHE A 46 -5.95 -3.27 3.11
CA PHE A 46 -6.35 -3.73 4.44
C PHE A 46 -5.86 -2.72 5.46
N LEU A 47 -6.80 -2.15 6.24
CA LEU A 47 -6.50 -1.23 7.34
C LEU A 47 -6.94 -1.85 8.66
N THR A 48 -6.20 -1.58 9.73
CA THR A 48 -6.59 -2.05 11.06
C THR A 48 -7.44 -1.05 11.83
N ASP A 49 -7.46 0.22 11.39
CA ASP A 49 -8.22 1.29 12.04
C ASP A 49 -8.79 2.25 11.00
N MET A 50 -9.85 1.83 10.33
CA MET A 50 -10.47 2.60 9.24
C MET A 50 -10.89 3.98 9.72
N LYS A 51 -11.52 4.06 10.89
CA LYS A 51 -12.07 5.31 11.41
C LYS A 51 -11.03 6.39 11.59
N ASN A 52 -9.88 6.04 12.16
CA ASN A 52 -8.84 7.02 12.47
C ASN A 52 -7.84 7.22 11.33
N ASP A 53 -7.67 6.22 10.49
CA ASP A 53 -6.59 6.22 9.51
C ASP A 53 -7.01 6.50 8.06
N PHE A 54 -8.30 6.31 7.72
CA PHE A 54 -8.69 6.31 6.31
C PHE A 54 -8.38 7.62 5.60
N GLN A 55 -8.69 8.77 6.20
CA GLN A 55 -8.48 10.06 5.53
C GLN A 55 -7.00 10.31 5.22
N LYS A 56 -6.14 10.07 6.20
CA LYS A 56 -4.69 10.26 6.03
C LYS A 56 -4.13 9.27 5.01
N PHE A 57 -4.55 8.02 5.12
CA PHE A 57 -4.19 6.99 4.15
C PHE A 57 -4.60 7.42 2.73
N ASN A 58 -5.85 7.83 2.58
CA ASN A 58 -6.41 8.14 1.26
C ASN A 58 -5.73 9.34 0.61
N THR A 59 -5.32 10.33 1.39
CA THR A 59 -4.57 11.48 0.89
C THR A 59 -3.25 11.04 0.23
N VAL A 60 -2.52 10.15 0.88
CA VAL A 60 -1.28 9.60 0.34
C VAL A 60 -1.57 8.71 -0.88
N TYR A 61 -2.53 7.79 -0.72
CA TYR A 61 -2.92 6.86 -1.78
C TYR A 61 -3.27 7.58 -3.08
N SER A 62 -4.10 8.61 -2.99
CA SER A 62 -4.59 9.35 -4.16
C SER A 62 -3.45 9.99 -4.95
N LYS A 63 -2.39 10.43 -4.29
CA LYS A 63 -1.23 11.02 -4.97
C LYS A 63 -0.48 9.99 -5.80
N TYR A 64 -0.32 8.78 -5.28
CA TYR A 64 0.39 7.71 -6.01
C TYR A 64 -0.42 7.18 -7.19
N LEU A 65 -1.74 7.20 -7.09
CA LEU A 65 -2.62 6.65 -8.12
C LEU A 65 -3.17 7.70 -9.08
N GLU A 66 -2.79 8.96 -8.91
CA GLU A 66 -3.23 10.04 -9.80
C GLU A 66 -2.82 9.75 -11.25
N GLY A 67 -3.79 9.82 -12.15
CA GLY A 67 -3.57 9.55 -13.57
C GLY A 67 -3.62 8.08 -13.98
N TYR A 68 -3.82 7.16 -13.03
CA TYR A 68 -3.92 5.73 -13.33
C TYR A 68 -5.35 5.23 -13.15
N GLU A 69 -5.75 4.30 -14.02
CA GLU A 69 -7.08 3.67 -13.96
C GLU A 69 -7.01 2.36 -13.17
N THR A 70 -6.74 2.46 -11.89
CA THR A 70 -6.59 1.30 -11.00
C THR A 70 -7.81 1.22 -10.11
N THR A 71 -8.47 0.06 -10.05
CA THR A 71 -9.57 -0.16 -9.12
C THR A 71 -9.03 -0.40 -7.72
N ARG A 72 -9.85 -0.07 -6.71
CA ARG A 72 -9.46 -0.25 -5.31
C ARG A 72 -10.65 -0.72 -4.48
N THR A 73 -10.36 -1.64 -3.57
CA THR A 73 -11.25 -2.00 -2.47
C THR A 73 -10.48 -1.77 -1.17
N THR A 74 -11.11 -1.08 -0.23
CA THR A 74 -10.52 -0.81 1.09
C THR A 74 -11.41 -1.42 2.16
N ILE A 75 -10.85 -2.29 3.00
CA ILE A 75 -11.58 -2.94 4.08
C ILE A 75 -10.81 -2.82 5.39
N GLU A 76 -11.54 -2.86 6.51
CA GLU A 76 -10.93 -2.95 7.82
C GLU A 76 -10.84 -4.41 8.23
N VAL A 77 -9.71 -4.78 8.83
CA VAL A 77 -9.49 -6.14 9.35
C VAL A 77 -9.16 -6.06 10.84
N GLY A 78 -9.41 -7.15 11.56
CA GLY A 78 -9.19 -7.19 13.00
C GLY A 78 -7.72 -7.12 13.39
N ALA A 79 -6.82 -7.66 12.57
CA ALA A 79 -5.39 -7.64 12.81
C ALA A 79 -4.65 -7.96 11.52
N LEU A 80 -3.40 -7.52 11.46
CA LEU A 80 -2.46 -7.89 10.40
C LEU A 80 -1.23 -8.54 11.07
N PRO A 81 -0.51 -9.39 10.33
CA PRO A 81 0.74 -9.95 10.86
C PRO A 81 1.71 -8.82 11.17
N THR A 82 2.35 -8.86 12.32
CA THR A 82 3.26 -7.83 12.81
C THR A 82 2.53 -6.50 13.12
N PRO A 83 3.18 -5.53 13.78
CA PRO A 83 2.52 -4.28 14.17
C PRO A 83 2.43 -3.29 13.02
N ILE A 84 1.68 -3.63 11.98
CA ILE A 84 1.43 -2.77 10.84
C ILE A 84 -0.04 -2.33 10.83
N SER A 85 -0.30 -1.15 10.26
CA SER A 85 -1.64 -0.57 10.17
C SER A 85 -2.24 -0.68 8.79
N VAL A 86 -1.45 -1.08 7.79
CA VAL A 86 -1.87 -1.15 6.40
C VAL A 86 -1.11 -2.23 5.65
N GLU A 87 -1.82 -2.89 4.74
CA GLU A 87 -1.24 -3.87 3.81
C GLU A 87 -2.01 -3.82 2.49
N PHE A 88 -1.32 -4.04 1.37
CA PHE A 88 -1.93 -4.09 0.04
C PHE A 88 -1.80 -5.46 -0.58
N LYS A 89 -2.86 -5.87 -1.27
CA LYS A 89 -2.79 -6.91 -2.28
C LYS A 89 -2.86 -6.22 -3.64
N VAL A 90 -1.83 -6.40 -4.46
CA VAL A 90 -1.71 -5.71 -5.75
C VAL A 90 -1.79 -6.73 -6.87
N VAL A 91 -2.64 -6.45 -7.86
CA VAL A 91 -2.72 -7.25 -9.08
C VAL A 91 -2.21 -6.40 -10.22
N ALA A 92 -1.20 -6.90 -10.91
CA ALA A 92 -0.61 -6.22 -12.06
C ALA A 92 -0.63 -7.14 -13.28
N LYS A 93 -0.68 -6.53 -14.45
CA LYS A 93 -0.76 -7.25 -15.71
C LYS A 93 0.12 -6.57 -16.75
N LYS A 94 0.85 -7.39 -17.50
CA LYS A 94 1.68 -6.90 -18.63
C LYS A 94 0.83 -6.36 -19.76
#